data_8ea840941b1095206914d4e87821ae2c
#
_entry.id   8ea840941b1095206914d4e87821ae2c
#
_cell.length_a   1.000
_cell.length_b   1.000
_cell.length_c   1.000
_cell.angle_alpha   90.00
_cell.angle_beta   90.00
_cell.angle_gamma   90.00
#
_symmetry.space_group_name_H-M   'P 1'
#
loop_
_entity.id
_entity.type
_entity.pdbx_description
1 polymer ?
#
loop_
_entity_poly.entity_id
_entity_poly.type
_entity_poly.pdbx_seq_one_letter_code
_entity_poly.pdbx_strand_id
1 'polypeptide(L)'
;YLTDIVSIMSNRGITINTCNASNEEVRGANSKEELAQLEAMYRSMKVQDILEMGITVSDPLRLDIRGNISSGQDCSIDVNVILEGDVALGDNVSIGPNCIIKNTSIGSNTKIDAFSHIDGSKVGDGCIIGPYARLREGSQIESSAKVGNFVETKNSVLGVGSKANHFTYLGDTEVGKNSNIGAGTITCNYDGKDKHKTTIGD
;
A
#
# COMPACT_ATOMS: atom_id res chain seq x y z
N TYR A 1 10.41 23.07 -35.62
CA TYR A 1 10.18 22.58 -34.24
C TYR A 1 9.36 23.60 -33.47
N LEU A 2 8.73 23.18 -32.35
CA LEU A 2 7.95 24.10 -31.51
C LEU A 2 8.82 25.23 -30.93
N THR A 3 10.10 24.99 -30.73
CA THR A 3 11.11 25.97 -30.31
C THR A 3 11.35 27.08 -31.33
N ASP A 4 11.03 26.87 -32.60
CA ASP A 4 11.19 27.91 -33.67
C ASP A 4 10.23 29.07 -33.46
N ILE A 5 9.14 28.85 -32.70
CA ILE A 5 8.18 29.91 -32.37
C ILE A 5 8.84 31.05 -31.59
N VAL A 6 9.84 30.76 -30.76
CA VAL A 6 10.59 31.74 -30.00
C VAL A 6 11.31 32.72 -30.95
N SER A 7 11.99 32.19 -31.93
CA SER A 7 12.68 33.02 -32.97
C SER A 7 11.69 33.82 -33.77
N ILE A 8 10.56 33.23 -34.20
CA ILE A 8 9.52 33.90 -34.98
C ILE A 8 8.89 35.06 -34.19
N MET A 9 8.58 34.84 -32.90
CA MET A 9 7.99 35.88 -32.06
C MET A 9 8.98 37.00 -31.75
N SER A 10 10.23 36.66 -31.47
CA SER A 10 11.31 37.65 -31.25
C SER A 10 11.51 38.53 -32.47
N ASN A 11 11.55 37.93 -33.67
CA ASN A 11 11.68 38.68 -34.94
C ASN A 11 10.48 39.59 -35.24
N ARG A 12 9.34 39.32 -34.66
CA ARG A 12 8.12 40.15 -34.76
C ARG A 12 8.02 41.20 -33.65
N GLY A 13 9.03 41.33 -32.78
CA GLY A 13 9.04 42.28 -31.67
C GLY A 13 8.05 41.92 -30.54
N ILE A 14 7.58 40.67 -30.47
CA ILE A 14 6.67 40.22 -29.44
C ILE A 14 7.47 39.84 -28.19
N THR A 15 7.11 40.41 -27.05
CA THR A 15 7.75 40.09 -25.78
C THR A 15 7.47 38.64 -25.37
N ILE A 16 8.54 37.92 -25.07
CA ILE A 16 8.48 36.53 -24.60
C ILE A 16 8.80 36.51 -23.13
N ASN A 17 7.84 36.07 -22.31
CA ASN A 17 8.08 35.84 -20.90
C ASN A 17 8.65 34.44 -20.68
N THR A 18 9.60 34.32 -19.78
CA THR A 18 10.22 33.04 -19.41
C THR A 18 9.85 32.66 -17.98
N CYS A 19 9.70 31.36 -17.76
CA CYS A 19 9.56 30.77 -16.43
C CYS A 19 10.72 29.80 -16.23
N ASN A 20 11.39 29.92 -15.07
CA ASN A 20 12.44 28.96 -14.71
C ASN A 20 11.82 27.71 -14.12
N ALA A 21 12.28 26.57 -14.57
CA ALA A 21 11.97 25.28 -14.00
C ALA A 21 13.28 24.55 -13.68
N SER A 22 13.25 23.60 -12.74
CA SER A 22 14.42 22.76 -12.47
C SER A 22 14.71 21.81 -13.63
N ASN A 23 15.93 21.31 -13.74
CA ASN A 23 16.28 20.33 -14.76
C ASN A 23 15.47 19.02 -14.60
N GLU A 24 15.11 18.69 -13.39
CA GLU A 24 14.31 17.52 -13.04
C GLU A 24 12.87 17.65 -13.59
N GLU A 25 12.26 18.82 -13.45
CA GLU A 25 10.88 19.09 -13.91
C GLU A 25 10.73 19.08 -15.42
N VAL A 26 11.77 19.45 -16.17
CA VAL A 26 11.71 19.59 -17.64
C VAL A 26 12.35 18.44 -18.40
N ARG A 27 12.90 17.46 -17.69
CA ARG A 27 13.59 16.34 -18.31
C ARG A 27 12.61 15.42 -19.02
N GLY A 28 12.84 15.17 -20.31
CA GLY A 28 12.09 14.21 -21.12
C GLY A 28 12.86 12.90 -21.30
N ALA A 29 12.17 11.84 -21.75
CA ALA A 29 12.76 10.58 -22.12
C ALA A 29 12.50 10.25 -23.58
N ASN A 30 13.55 9.89 -24.33
CA ASN A 30 13.51 9.44 -25.71
C ASN A 30 13.93 7.96 -25.85
N SER A 31 14.41 7.36 -24.78
CA SER A 31 14.81 5.95 -24.70
C SER A 31 14.29 5.28 -23.44
N LYS A 32 14.27 3.95 -23.43
CA LYS A 32 13.91 3.18 -22.22
C LYS A 32 14.92 3.37 -21.09
N GLU A 33 16.16 3.64 -21.40
CA GLU A 33 17.19 3.97 -20.42
C GLU A 33 16.88 5.31 -19.75
N GLU A 34 16.60 6.35 -20.55
CA GLU A 34 16.20 7.66 -20.03
C GLU A 34 14.91 7.58 -19.21
N LEU A 35 13.92 6.79 -19.65
CA LEU A 35 12.70 6.54 -18.88
C LEU A 35 13.00 5.90 -17.52
N ALA A 36 13.86 4.87 -17.48
CA ALA A 36 14.24 4.23 -16.22
C ALA A 36 14.95 5.20 -15.26
N GLN A 37 15.77 6.12 -15.79
CA GLN A 37 16.40 7.19 -15.01
C GLN A 37 15.37 8.17 -14.45
N LEU A 38 14.37 8.57 -15.25
CA LEU A 38 13.28 9.44 -14.79
C LEU A 38 12.43 8.77 -13.71
N GLU A 39 12.10 7.50 -13.86
CA GLU A 39 11.39 6.73 -12.84
C GLU A 39 12.18 6.64 -11.52
N ALA A 40 13.50 6.43 -11.61
CA ALA A 40 14.35 6.40 -10.42
C ALA A 40 14.38 7.77 -9.71
N MET A 41 14.46 8.86 -10.47
CA MET A 41 14.39 10.23 -9.93
C MET A 41 13.03 10.48 -9.26
N TYR A 42 11.93 10.16 -9.94
CA TYR A 42 10.58 10.36 -9.40
C TYR A 42 10.36 9.54 -8.12
N ARG A 43 10.84 8.30 -8.09
CA ARG A 43 10.81 7.45 -6.89
C ARG A 43 11.57 8.10 -5.73
N SER A 44 12.77 8.63 -6.00
CA SER A 44 13.57 9.32 -5.01
C SER A 44 12.84 10.54 -4.43
N MET A 45 12.18 11.33 -5.27
CA MET A 45 11.36 12.47 -4.82
C MET A 45 10.21 12.01 -3.91
N LYS A 46 9.47 10.96 -4.29
CA LYS A 46 8.39 10.40 -3.48
C LYS A 46 8.86 9.87 -2.12
N VAL A 47 10.04 9.26 -2.08
CA VAL A 47 10.63 8.81 -0.83
C VAL A 47 11.06 9.99 0.04
N GLN A 48 11.57 11.06 -0.56
CA GLN A 48 11.89 12.28 0.16
C GLN A 48 10.65 12.90 0.81
N ASP A 49 9.53 12.97 0.09
CA ASP A 49 8.26 13.48 0.62
C ASP A 49 7.85 12.75 1.91
N ILE A 50 7.95 11.43 1.95
CA ILE A 50 7.56 10.67 3.16
C ILE A 50 8.57 10.77 4.30
N LEU A 51 9.85 10.94 4.00
CA LEU A 51 10.87 11.22 5.02
C LEU A 51 10.60 12.59 5.69
N GLU A 52 10.16 13.59 4.92
CA GLU A 52 9.76 14.91 5.42
C GLU A 52 8.46 14.83 6.25
N MET A 53 7.57 13.87 5.99
CA MET A 53 6.42 13.56 6.84
C MET A 53 6.82 12.92 8.18
N GLY A 54 8.09 12.53 8.37
CA GLY A 54 8.58 11.91 9.60
C GLY A 54 8.50 10.39 9.64
N ILE A 55 8.30 9.74 8.49
CA ILE A 55 8.35 8.27 8.40
C ILE A 55 9.80 7.78 8.42
N THR A 56 10.10 6.82 9.28
CA THR A 56 11.41 6.13 9.28
C THR A 56 11.47 5.11 8.16
N VAL A 57 12.45 5.23 7.26
CA VAL A 57 12.68 4.29 6.16
C VAL A 57 14.04 3.62 6.33
N SER A 58 14.08 2.29 6.38
CA SER A 58 15.34 1.53 6.58
C SER A 58 16.34 1.73 5.44
N ASP A 59 15.86 1.75 4.20
CA ASP A 59 16.68 2.01 3.00
C ASP A 59 15.85 2.73 1.93
N PRO A 60 16.05 4.04 1.76
CA PRO A 60 15.34 4.86 0.77
C PRO A 60 15.44 4.36 -0.68
N LEU A 61 16.52 3.68 -1.05
CA LEU A 61 16.72 3.14 -2.41
C LEU A 61 15.91 1.86 -2.67
N ARG A 62 15.41 1.25 -1.62
CA ARG A 62 14.68 -0.02 -1.67
C ARG A 62 13.21 0.11 -1.30
N LEU A 63 12.67 1.31 -1.39
CA LEU A 63 11.26 1.60 -1.22
C LEU A 63 10.68 2.08 -2.56
N ASP A 64 9.54 1.53 -2.95
CA ASP A 64 8.85 1.90 -4.19
C ASP A 64 7.46 2.45 -3.88
N ILE A 65 7.23 3.71 -4.24
CA ILE A 65 5.96 4.40 -4.02
C ILE A 65 5.32 4.73 -5.36
N ARG A 66 4.16 4.11 -5.62
CA ARG A 66 3.40 4.21 -6.88
C ARG A 66 2.01 4.80 -6.66
N GLY A 67 1.94 5.93 -5.96
CA GLY A 67 0.67 6.56 -5.65
C GLY A 67 0.78 7.60 -4.55
N ASN A 68 -0.29 7.73 -3.76
CA ASN A 68 -0.40 8.71 -2.68
C ASN A 68 -0.29 8.01 -1.33
N ILE A 69 0.53 8.58 -0.47
CA ILE A 69 0.70 8.10 0.91
C ILE A 69 0.28 9.20 1.86
N SER A 70 -0.52 8.85 2.84
CA SER A 70 -0.76 9.66 4.03
C SER A 70 -0.39 8.88 5.27
N SER A 71 0.18 9.52 6.28
CA SER A 71 0.60 8.85 7.50
C SER A 71 0.35 9.70 8.73
N GLY A 72 0.14 9.03 9.85
CA GLY A 72 0.32 9.57 11.18
C GLY A 72 1.81 9.64 11.55
N GLN A 73 2.07 9.80 12.84
CA GLN A 73 3.42 9.95 13.39
C GLN A 73 4.09 8.60 13.67
N ASP A 74 5.42 8.60 13.75
CA ASP A 74 6.25 7.47 14.19
C ASP A 74 6.06 6.17 13.39
N CYS A 75 5.70 6.27 12.12
CA CYS A 75 5.63 5.13 11.23
C CYS A 75 7.03 4.66 10.79
N SER A 76 7.16 3.35 10.54
CA SER A 76 8.41 2.76 10.05
C SER A 76 8.17 1.81 8.89
N ILE A 77 9.03 1.90 7.87
CA ILE A 77 8.96 1.08 6.65
C ILE A 77 10.31 0.42 6.40
N ASP A 78 10.31 -0.88 6.28
CA ASP A 78 11.50 -1.67 6.02
C ASP A 78 11.80 -1.78 4.51
N VAL A 79 12.81 -2.55 4.15
CA VAL A 79 13.34 -2.68 2.78
C VAL A 79 12.40 -3.46 1.86
N ASN A 80 12.46 -3.15 0.56
CA ASN A 80 11.70 -3.81 -0.51
C ASN A 80 10.17 -3.72 -0.34
N VAL A 81 9.68 -2.68 0.30
CA VAL A 81 8.24 -2.44 0.39
C VAL A 81 7.77 -1.71 -0.87
N ILE A 82 6.60 -2.11 -1.35
CA ILE A 82 5.90 -1.44 -2.45
C ILE A 82 4.59 -0.88 -1.90
N LEU A 83 4.40 0.44 -2.04
CA LEU A 83 3.15 1.13 -1.71
C LEU A 83 2.51 1.60 -3.02
N GLU A 84 1.29 1.15 -3.32
CA GLU A 84 0.62 1.44 -4.59
C GLU A 84 -0.79 2.01 -4.39
N GLY A 85 -1.19 2.96 -5.24
CA GLY A 85 -2.49 3.62 -5.16
C GLY A 85 -2.58 4.53 -3.92
N ASP A 86 -3.74 4.54 -3.27
CA ASP A 86 -3.97 5.35 -2.07
C ASP A 86 -3.74 4.50 -0.81
N VAL A 87 -2.67 4.81 -0.07
CA VAL A 87 -2.32 4.13 1.18
C VAL A 87 -2.35 5.13 2.33
N ALA A 88 -3.16 4.81 3.36
CA ALA A 88 -3.27 5.62 4.57
C ALA A 88 -2.79 4.83 5.79
N LEU A 89 -1.85 5.39 6.53
CA LEU A 89 -1.28 4.83 7.75
C LEU A 89 -1.67 5.68 8.96
N GLY A 90 -2.14 5.05 10.03
CA GLY A 90 -2.28 5.69 11.33
C GLY A 90 -0.93 5.94 12.02
N ASP A 91 -0.96 6.28 13.30
CA ASP A 91 0.26 6.49 14.10
C ASP A 91 0.92 5.14 14.45
N ASN A 92 2.25 5.16 14.60
CA ASN A 92 3.04 3.98 15.04
C ASN A 92 2.82 2.73 14.19
N VAL A 93 2.55 2.86 12.89
CA VAL A 93 2.45 1.72 11.98
C VAL A 93 3.85 1.23 11.62
N SER A 94 4.07 -0.08 11.72
CA SER A 94 5.33 -0.72 11.32
C SER A 94 5.11 -1.68 10.16
N ILE A 95 5.83 -1.48 9.06
CA ILE A 95 5.75 -2.32 7.84
C ILE A 95 7.07 -3.03 7.66
N GLY A 96 7.05 -4.35 7.80
CA GLY A 96 8.21 -5.24 7.62
C GLY A 96 8.63 -5.40 6.16
N PRO A 97 9.76 -6.04 5.91
CA PRO A 97 10.37 -6.12 4.60
C PRO A 97 9.56 -6.97 3.60
N ASN A 98 9.73 -6.65 2.31
CA ASN A 98 9.11 -7.37 1.19
C ASN A 98 7.57 -7.39 1.23
N CYS A 99 6.94 -6.37 1.78
CA CYS A 99 5.49 -6.20 1.77
C CYS A 99 5.02 -5.44 0.53
N ILE A 100 3.82 -5.79 0.06
CA ILE A 100 3.11 -5.04 -0.99
C ILE A 100 1.79 -4.56 -0.40
N ILE A 101 1.58 -3.25 -0.40
CA ILE A 101 0.36 -2.64 0.16
C ILE A 101 -0.25 -1.74 -0.90
N LYS A 102 -1.52 -2.00 -1.22
CA LYS A 102 -2.22 -1.29 -2.28
C LYS A 102 -3.62 -0.87 -1.85
N ASN A 103 -4.01 0.38 -2.14
CA ASN A 103 -5.36 0.92 -1.92
C ASN A 103 -5.92 0.57 -0.54
N THR A 104 -5.14 0.77 0.53
CA THR A 104 -5.40 0.21 1.86
C THR A 104 -5.29 1.28 2.94
N SER A 105 -6.19 1.23 3.93
CA SER A 105 -6.06 1.98 5.17
C SER A 105 -5.63 1.07 6.32
N ILE A 106 -4.63 1.50 7.08
CA ILE A 106 -4.05 0.78 8.22
C ILE A 106 -4.13 1.65 9.46
N GLY A 107 -4.82 1.18 10.47
CA GLY A 107 -5.01 1.86 11.75
C GLY A 107 -3.74 1.93 12.60
N SER A 108 -3.80 2.77 13.63
CA SER A 108 -2.67 3.07 14.51
C SER A 108 -2.18 1.84 15.29
N ASN A 109 -0.88 1.83 15.63
CA ASN A 109 -0.23 0.76 16.40
C ASN A 109 -0.32 -0.62 15.74
N THR A 110 -0.49 -0.67 14.43
CA THR A 110 -0.61 -1.91 13.65
C THR A 110 0.73 -2.32 13.08
N LYS A 111 0.99 -3.61 13.14
CA LYS A 111 2.20 -4.22 12.62
C LYS A 111 1.91 -5.10 11.41
N ILE A 112 2.59 -4.84 10.30
CA ILE A 112 2.57 -5.67 9.11
C ILE A 112 3.91 -6.42 9.05
N ASP A 113 3.88 -7.73 9.25
CA ASP A 113 5.07 -8.58 9.19
C ASP A 113 5.45 -8.93 7.74
N ALA A 114 6.70 -9.31 7.55
CA ALA A 114 7.35 -9.54 6.27
C ALA A 114 6.55 -10.40 5.28
N PHE A 115 6.74 -10.13 3.97
CA PHE A 115 6.13 -10.88 2.86
C PHE A 115 4.60 -10.88 2.85
N SER A 116 3.96 -9.89 3.46
CA SER A 116 2.50 -9.74 3.42
C SER A 116 2.07 -8.95 2.18
N HIS A 117 0.94 -9.36 1.59
CA HIS A 117 0.35 -8.68 0.45
C HIS A 117 -1.07 -8.23 0.80
N ILE A 118 -1.30 -6.91 0.81
CA ILE A 118 -2.56 -6.30 1.21
C ILE A 118 -3.08 -5.44 0.06
N ASP A 119 -4.29 -5.71 -0.41
CA ASP A 119 -4.91 -4.97 -1.51
C ASP A 119 -6.37 -4.65 -1.18
N GLY A 120 -6.78 -3.39 -1.37
CA GLY A 120 -8.17 -2.94 -1.26
C GLY A 120 -8.81 -3.25 0.09
N SER A 121 -8.05 -3.17 1.17
CA SER A 121 -8.44 -3.64 2.49
C SER A 121 -8.49 -2.52 3.53
N LYS A 122 -9.21 -2.76 4.62
CA LYS A 122 -9.21 -1.91 5.81
C LYS A 122 -8.68 -2.69 6.99
N VAL A 123 -7.66 -2.18 7.65
CA VAL A 123 -7.05 -2.77 8.83
C VAL A 123 -7.20 -1.79 9.99
N GLY A 124 -7.81 -2.23 11.08
CA GLY A 124 -8.03 -1.45 12.28
C GLY A 124 -6.78 -1.24 13.12
N ASP A 125 -6.95 -0.65 14.29
CA ASP A 125 -5.87 -0.33 15.21
C ASP A 125 -5.34 -1.57 15.94
N GLY A 126 -4.04 -1.58 16.23
CA GLY A 126 -3.41 -2.61 17.06
C GLY A 126 -3.42 -4.00 16.43
N CYS A 127 -3.61 -4.13 15.14
CA CYS A 127 -3.61 -5.40 14.44
C CYS A 127 -2.19 -5.94 14.20
N ILE A 128 -2.10 -7.26 14.03
CA ILE A 128 -0.87 -7.93 13.59
C ILE A 128 -1.20 -8.72 12.33
N ILE A 129 -0.55 -8.37 11.22
CA ILE A 129 -0.78 -9.00 9.92
C ILE A 129 0.50 -9.66 9.43
N GLY A 130 0.44 -10.93 9.12
CA GLY A 130 1.56 -11.70 8.62
C GLY A 130 2.31 -12.53 9.66
N PRO A 131 3.51 -13.00 9.29
CA PRO A 131 4.11 -12.89 7.95
C PRO A 131 3.39 -13.74 6.89
N TYR A 132 3.64 -13.49 5.61
CA TYR A 132 3.02 -14.23 4.48
C TYR A 132 1.48 -14.21 4.51
N ALA A 133 0.88 -13.13 5.00
CA ALA A 133 -0.57 -12.95 4.94
C ALA A 133 -0.99 -12.33 3.60
N ARG A 134 -2.17 -12.71 3.11
CA ARG A 134 -2.77 -12.11 1.94
C ARG A 134 -4.15 -11.55 2.25
N LEU A 135 -4.27 -10.24 2.31
CA LEU A 135 -5.57 -9.56 2.38
C LEU A 135 -5.97 -9.09 0.99
N ARG A 136 -7.12 -9.57 0.51
CA ARG A 136 -7.67 -9.18 -0.79
C ARG A 136 -8.80 -8.17 -0.62
N GLU A 137 -9.20 -7.57 -1.74
CA GLU A 137 -10.25 -6.56 -1.79
C GLU A 137 -11.48 -6.91 -0.94
N GLY A 138 -12.00 -5.92 -0.24
CA GLY A 138 -13.15 -6.05 0.64
C GLY A 138 -12.85 -6.68 1.99
N SER A 139 -11.58 -7.00 2.31
CA SER A 139 -11.21 -7.47 3.64
C SER A 139 -11.25 -6.34 4.65
N GLN A 140 -11.90 -6.58 5.79
CA GLN A 140 -11.96 -5.67 6.93
C GLN A 140 -11.45 -6.42 8.15
N ILE A 141 -10.32 -5.99 8.64
CA ILE A 141 -9.67 -6.57 9.84
C ILE A 141 -9.88 -5.57 10.97
N GLU A 142 -10.74 -5.92 11.90
CA GLU A 142 -11.11 -5.04 13.00
C GLU A 142 -10.00 -4.92 14.04
N SER A 143 -10.10 -3.91 14.92
CA SER A 143 -9.07 -3.58 15.90
C SER A 143 -8.63 -4.77 16.74
N SER A 144 -7.32 -4.84 17.02
CA SER A 144 -6.67 -5.90 17.82
C SER A 144 -6.79 -7.31 17.23
N ALA A 145 -7.27 -7.45 16.01
CA ALA A 145 -7.33 -8.74 15.35
C ALA A 145 -5.96 -9.19 14.81
N LYS A 146 -5.82 -10.49 14.61
CA LYS A 146 -4.57 -11.08 14.11
C LYS A 146 -4.81 -11.97 12.91
N VAL A 147 -4.10 -11.69 11.83
CA VAL A 147 -4.02 -12.52 10.63
C VAL A 147 -2.59 -13.04 10.51
N GLY A 148 -2.39 -14.33 10.69
CA GLY A 148 -1.05 -14.92 10.71
C GLY A 148 -0.58 -15.47 9.37
N ASN A 149 0.39 -16.38 9.41
CA ASN A 149 1.08 -16.85 8.23
C ASN A 149 0.22 -17.78 7.35
N PHE A 150 0.32 -17.58 6.04
CA PHE A 150 -0.43 -18.32 5.04
C PHE A 150 -1.95 -18.25 5.24
N VAL A 151 -2.41 -17.11 5.72
CA VAL A 151 -3.84 -16.80 5.80
C VAL A 151 -4.22 -15.87 4.64
N GLU A 152 -5.25 -16.26 3.91
CA GLU A 152 -5.84 -15.42 2.87
C GLU A 152 -7.26 -15.01 3.27
N THR A 153 -7.56 -13.71 3.13
CA THR A 153 -8.91 -13.16 3.31
C THR A 153 -9.40 -12.51 2.02
N LYS A 154 -10.68 -12.61 1.74
CA LYS A 154 -11.32 -11.97 0.59
C LYS A 154 -12.74 -11.58 0.92
N ASN A 155 -13.11 -10.31 0.76
CA ASN A 155 -14.46 -9.82 1.01
C ASN A 155 -15.00 -10.34 2.37
N SER A 156 -14.21 -10.19 3.42
CA SER A 156 -14.47 -10.80 4.72
C SER A 156 -14.19 -9.83 5.86
N VAL A 157 -14.91 -10.02 6.95
CA VAL A 157 -14.73 -9.28 8.20
C VAL A 157 -14.12 -10.21 9.24
N LEU A 158 -13.00 -9.83 9.82
CA LEU A 158 -12.44 -10.46 11.02
C LEU A 158 -12.67 -9.51 12.20
N GLY A 159 -13.57 -9.88 13.11
CA GLY A 159 -14.04 -9.05 14.21
C GLY A 159 -12.98 -8.70 15.24
N VAL A 160 -13.29 -7.74 16.09
CA VAL A 160 -12.38 -7.20 17.11
C VAL A 160 -11.76 -8.31 17.96
N GLY A 161 -10.45 -8.31 18.08
CA GLY A 161 -9.68 -9.28 18.88
C GLY A 161 -9.65 -10.70 18.33
N SER A 162 -10.28 -10.95 17.19
CA SER A 162 -10.33 -12.29 16.58
C SER A 162 -9.03 -12.65 15.89
N LYS A 163 -8.78 -13.94 15.75
CA LYS A 163 -7.51 -14.48 15.28
C LYS A 163 -7.72 -15.54 14.21
N ALA A 164 -6.99 -15.43 13.13
CA ALA A 164 -6.78 -16.48 12.13
C ALA A 164 -5.27 -16.61 11.94
N ASN A 165 -4.61 -17.51 12.68
CA ASN A 165 -3.16 -17.47 12.83
C ASN A 165 -2.40 -18.28 11.79
N HIS A 166 -3.00 -19.32 11.19
CA HIS A 166 -2.25 -20.28 10.39
C HIS A 166 -3.09 -20.88 9.28
N PHE A 167 -2.55 -20.88 8.07
CA PHE A 167 -2.97 -21.71 6.95
C PHE A 167 -4.50 -21.78 6.78
N THR A 168 -5.13 -20.66 6.47
CA THR A 168 -6.58 -20.49 6.48
C THR A 168 -7.03 -19.67 5.28
N TYR A 169 -8.18 -20.04 4.69
CA TYR A 169 -8.86 -19.21 3.71
C TYR A 169 -10.22 -18.73 4.26
N LEU A 170 -10.39 -17.42 4.35
CA LEU A 170 -11.64 -16.77 4.71
C LEU A 170 -12.16 -15.98 3.50
N GLY A 171 -13.11 -16.53 2.78
CA GLY A 171 -13.78 -15.90 1.64
C GLY A 171 -15.24 -15.64 1.92
N ASP A 172 -15.73 -14.42 1.62
CA ASP A 172 -17.12 -13.99 1.84
C ASP A 172 -17.61 -14.36 3.26
N THR A 173 -16.78 -14.10 4.27
CA THR A 173 -16.95 -14.56 5.66
C THR A 173 -17.06 -13.38 6.63
N GLU A 174 -17.92 -13.52 7.62
CA GLU A 174 -17.99 -12.61 8.76
C GLU A 174 -17.69 -13.41 10.04
N VAL A 175 -16.62 -13.03 10.72
CA VAL A 175 -16.19 -13.60 12.02
C VAL A 175 -16.47 -12.57 13.10
N GLY A 176 -17.16 -12.97 14.16
CA GLY A 176 -17.47 -12.15 15.33
C GLY A 176 -16.23 -11.77 16.13
N LYS A 177 -16.43 -11.28 17.36
CA LYS A 177 -15.35 -10.80 18.22
C LYS A 177 -14.69 -11.97 18.96
N ASN A 178 -13.41 -11.77 19.30
CA ASN A 178 -12.64 -12.68 20.15
C ASN A 178 -12.64 -14.15 19.72
N SER A 179 -13.08 -14.42 18.49
CA SER A 179 -13.09 -15.76 17.90
C SER A 179 -11.70 -16.19 17.46
N ASN A 180 -11.41 -17.48 17.58
CA ASN A 180 -10.16 -18.05 17.09
C ASN A 180 -10.40 -19.09 16.01
N ILE A 181 -9.99 -18.78 14.79
CA ILE A 181 -10.09 -19.65 13.62
C ILE A 181 -8.93 -20.64 13.64
N GLY A 182 -9.26 -21.93 13.69
CA GLY A 182 -8.27 -23.01 13.70
C GLY A 182 -7.50 -23.14 12.38
N ALA A 183 -6.30 -23.68 12.46
CA ALA A 183 -5.48 -23.94 11.29
C ALA A 183 -6.16 -24.91 10.31
N GLY A 184 -5.98 -24.68 9.01
CA GLY A 184 -6.58 -25.50 7.96
C GLY A 184 -8.05 -25.19 7.67
N THR A 185 -8.61 -24.14 8.27
CA THR A 185 -9.99 -23.71 7.99
C THR A 185 -10.09 -23.14 6.57
N ILE A 186 -11.08 -23.62 5.82
CA ILE A 186 -11.44 -23.11 4.52
C ILE A 186 -12.95 -22.86 4.51
N THR A 187 -13.35 -21.60 4.31
CA THR A 187 -14.75 -21.26 4.08
C THR A 187 -15.15 -21.60 2.66
N CYS A 188 -16.11 -22.52 2.48
CA CYS A 188 -16.58 -22.96 1.17
C CYS A 188 -17.60 -21.94 0.62
N ASN A 189 -17.09 -20.78 0.18
CA ASN A 189 -17.91 -19.65 -0.25
C ASN A 189 -18.40 -19.70 -1.70
N TYR A 190 -18.13 -20.79 -2.43
CA TYR A 190 -18.54 -20.94 -3.83
C TYR A 190 -18.89 -22.38 -4.13
N ASP A 191 -20.07 -22.64 -4.69
CA ASP A 191 -20.60 -23.97 -5.01
C ASP A 191 -20.46 -24.35 -6.49
N GLY A 192 -19.76 -23.55 -7.27
CA GLY A 192 -19.59 -23.70 -8.70
C GLY A 192 -20.55 -22.80 -9.52
N LYS A 193 -21.54 -22.18 -8.88
CA LYS A 193 -22.52 -21.30 -9.50
C LYS A 193 -22.69 -20.00 -8.70
N ASP A 194 -23.02 -20.11 -7.41
CA ASP A 194 -23.35 -18.99 -6.55
C ASP A 194 -22.32 -18.83 -5.42
N LYS A 195 -22.24 -17.60 -4.89
CA LYS A 195 -21.43 -17.29 -3.71
C LYS A 195 -22.27 -17.30 -2.45
N HIS A 196 -21.75 -17.89 -1.41
CA HIS A 196 -22.42 -18.04 -0.12
C HIS A 196 -21.58 -17.39 0.99
N LYS A 197 -22.26 -16.64 1.85
CA LYS A 197 -21.63 -16.02 3.01
C LYS A 197 -21.57 -17.02 4.17
N THR A 198 -20.41 -17.07 4.84
CA THR A 198 -20.25 -17.78 6.10
C THR A 198 -20.28 -16.79 7.25
N THR A 199 -21.03 -17.11 8.32
CA THR A 199 -21.05 -16.30 9.54
C THR A 199 -20.59 -17.15 10.71
N ILE A 200 -19.61 -16.65 11.47
CA ILE A 200 -19.06 -17.26 12.67
C ILE A 200 -19.29 -16.27 13.81
N GLY A 201 -19.93 -16.68 14.89
CA GLY A 201 -20.22 -15.81 16.05
C GLY A 201 -18.98 -15.42 16.87
N ASP A 202 -19.25 -14.81 18.01
CA ASP A 202 -18.26 -14.39 19.01
C ASP A 202 -17.72 -15.59 19.78
#